data_950982b5f7e604535dcb84d5d5dffb6b
#
_entry.id   950982b5f7e604535dcb84d5d5dffb6b
#
_cell.length_a   1.000
_cell.length_b   1.000
_cell.length_c   1.000
_cell.angle_alpha   90.00
_cell.angle_beta   90.00
_cell.angle_gamma   90.00
#
_symmetry.space_group_name_H-M   'P 1'
#
loop_
_entity.id
_entity.type
_entity.pdbx_description
1 polymer ?
#
loop_
_entity_poly.entity_id
_entity_poly.type
_entity_poly.pdbx_seq_one_letter_code
_entity_poly.pdbx_strand_id
1 'polypeptide(L)'
;MTSPSTALIQSLANLGVEVIFSLSGNQIMPLYDACIDANIRIIHTRHEGAAVYMAEAYAQITGKMGVALVTAGPGLLNAVSALYSAAQSETPLLLISGDSASHLDGRGAFQELDQISITRPITKISVRPTCPCDMLPAMSKAVSNALGGTPGPVHLALPFDMLSAPDAGAPLLTIPSPEVTGLSKTQLNELFVSLSTARRPVVITGPQSNQGRQPVACQALTEKLGMPLICLESARGLADTFY
;
A
#
# COMPACT_ATOMS: atom_id res chain seq x y z
N MET A 1 21.62 -10.90 16.60
CA MET A 1 21.36 -11.39 15.25
C MET A 1 19.88 -11.15 14.99
N THR A 2 19.56 -10.41 13.94
CA THR A 2 18.20 -9.93 13.69
C THR A 2 17.51 -10.89 12.71
N SER A 3 16.39 -11.50 13.08
CA SER A 3 15.66 -12.38 12.14
C SER A 3 15.14 -11.61 10.93
N PRO A 4 14.88 -12.27 9.78
CA PRO A 4 14.29 -11.59 8.62
C PRO A 4 12.95 -10.93 8.93
N SER A 5 12.12 -11.51 9.79
CA SER A 5 10.87 -10.90 10.26
C SER A 5 11.12 -9.60 11.03
N THR A 6 12.10 -9.59 11.94
CA THR A 6 12.49 -8.37 12.68
C THR A 6 13.01 -7.30 11.72
N ALA A 7 13.85 -7.67 10.75
CA ALA A 7 14.39 -6.73 9.77
C ALA A 7 13.30 -6.11 8.87
N LEU A 8 12.32 -6.91 8.44
CA LEU A 8 11.16 -6.44 7.67
C LEU A 8 10.34 -5.43 8.47
N ILE A 9 9.94 -5.78 9.69
CA ILE A 9 9.10 -4.92 10.53
C ILE A 9 9.84 -3.65 10.94
N GLN A 10 11.13 -3.75 11.31
CA GLN A 10 11.94 -2.57 11.61
C GLN A 10 12.08 -1.64 10.39
N SER A 11 12.20 -2.20 9.19
CA SER A 11 12.22 -1.39 7.96
C SER A 11 10.90 -0.68 7.72
N LEU A 12 9.75 -1.31 8.02
CA LEU A 12 8.44 -0.65 7.98
C LEU A 12 8.32 0.47 9.02
N ALA A 13 8.82 0.25 10.25
CA ALA A 13 8.87 1.29 11.29
C ALA A 13 9.70 2.49 10.84
N ASN A 14 10.86 2.26 10.22
CA ASN A 14 11.74 3.32 9.70
C ASN A 14 11.09 4.11 8.53
N LEU A 15 10.11 3.51 7.84
CA LEU A 15 9.28 4.18 6.83
C LEU A 15 8.12 4.98 7.43
N GLY A 16 7.98 4.99 8.76
CA GLY A 16 6.91 5.67 9.47
C GLY A 16 5.60 4.89 9.56
N VAL A 17 5.64 3.57 9.37
CA VAL A 17 4.50 2.69 9.64
C VAL A 17 4.33 2.54 11.15
N GLU A 18 3.22 3.01 11.69
CA GLU A 18 2.89 2.98 13.12
C GLU A 18 1.83 1.93 13.44
N VAL A 19 1.06 1.53 12.42
CA VAL A 19 -0.10 0.65 12.58
C VAL A 19 -0.15 -0.38 11.46
N ILE A 20 -0.44 -1.62 11.82
CA ILE A 20 -0.73 -2.73 10.91
C ILE A 20 -2.13 -3.27 11.26
N PHE A 21 -3.00 -3.42 10.25
CA PHE A 21 -4.32 -4.03 10.41
C PHE A 21 -4.21 -5.51 10.07
N SER A 22 -4.71 -6.39 10.94
CA SER A 22 -4.41 -7.81 10.79
C SER A 22 -5.48 -8.74 11.37
N LEU A 23 -5.59 -9.92 10.79
CA LEU A 23 -6.15 -11.10 11.44
C LEU A 23 -5.03 -12.14 11.60
N SER A 24 -4.83 -12.60 12.83
CA SER A 24 -3.74 -13.50 13.18
C SER A 24 -3.87 -14.88 12.52
N GLY A 25 -2.73 -15.51 12.29
CA GLY A 25 -2.63 -16.87 11.79
C GLY A 25 -1.20 -17.40 11.90
N ASN A 26 -1.04 -18.72 11.82
CA ASN A 26 0.23 -19.37 12.13
C ASN A 26 1.42 -18.87 11.31
N GLN A 27 1.23 -18.67 10.01
CA GLN A 27 2.32 -18.33 9.08
C GLN A 27 2.87 -16.91 9.24
N ILE A 28 2.22 -16.06 10.06
CA ILE A 28 2.62 -14.67 10.25
C ILE A 28 3.01 -14.34 11.71
N MET A 29 3.04 -15.33 12.58
CA MET A 29 3.37 -15.09 14.00
C MET A 29 4.76 -14.47 14.22
N PRO A 30 5.81 -14.80 13.46
CA PRO A 30 7.10 -14.12 13.60
C PRO A 30 7.05 -12.62 13.30
N LEU A 31 6.13 -12.18 12.42
CA LEU A 31 5.93 -10.75 12.16
C LEU A 31 5.17 -10.06 13.30
N TYR A 32 4.24 -10.75 13.94
CA TYR A 32 3.55 -10.24 15.15
C TYR A 32 4.53 -10.00 16.29
N ASP A 33 5.40 -10.97 16.54
CA ASP A 33 6.45 -10.85 17.55
C ASP A 33 7.38 -9.67 17.28
N ALA A 34 7.84 -9.53 16.04
CA ALA A 34 8.67 -8.41 15.61
C ALA A 34 7.98 -7.03 15.74
N CYS A 35 6.65 -6.95 15.65
CA CYS A 35 5.92 -5.70 15.83
C CYS A 35 6.01 -5.17 17.27
N ILE A 36 6.12 -6.05 18.26
CA ILE A 36 6.27 -5.67 19.67
C ILE A 36 7.57 -4.88 19.85
N ASP A 37 8.67 -5.43 19.34
CA ASP A 37 10.01 -4.82 19.47
C ASP A 37 10.12 -3.51 18.65
N ALA A 38 9.44 -3.42 17.52
CA ALA A 38 9.44 -2.24 16.67
C ALA A 38 8.42 -1.17 17.11
N ASN A 39 7.65 -1.40 18.18
CA ASN A 39 6.57 -0.53 18.65
C ASN A 39 5.52 -0.20 17.56
N ILE A 40 5.24 -1.17 16.67
CA ILE A 40 4.16 -1.06 15.68
C ILE A 40 2.89 -1.62 16.31
N ARG A 41 1.82 -0.82 16.33
CA ARG A 41 0.54 -1.25 16.87
C ARG A 41 -0.21 -2.14 15.88
N ILE A 42 -0.59 -3.34 16.30
CA ILE A 42 -1.47 -4.21 15.53
C ILE A 42 -2.92 -3.92 15.91
N ILE A 43 -3.75 -3.58 14.93
CA ILE A 43 -5.20 -3.49 15.06
C ILE A 43 -5.78 -4.82 14.57
N HIS A 44 -6.25 -5.60 15.52
CA HIS A 44 -6.80 -6.92 15.25
C HIS A 44 -8.22 -6.82 14.69
N THR A 45 -8.48 -7.55 13.61
CA THR A 45 -9.81 -7.64 12.96
C THR A 45 -10.40 -9.03 13.14
N ARG A 46 -11.66 -9.20 12.74
CA ARG A 46 -12.35 -10.51 12.74
C ARG A 46 -12.59 -11.05 11.33
N HIS A 47 -12.08 -10.34 10.33
CA HIS A 47 -12.12 -10.73 8.91
C HIS A 47 -10.98 -10.05 8.17
N GLU A 48 -10.29 -10.76 7.30
CA GLU A 48 -9.11 -10.25 6.59
C GLU A 48 -9.46 -9.12 5.63
N GLY A 49 -10.62 -9.18 4.99
CA GLY A 49 -11.15 -8.07 4.19
C GLY A 49 -11.29 -6.79 5.01
N ALA A 50 -11.72 -6.89 6.28
CA ALA A 50 -11.78 -5.72 7.16
C ALA A 50 -10.39 -5.13 7.44
N ALA A 51 -9.36 -5.97 7.59
CA ALA A 51 -7.99 -5.50 7.76
C ALA A 51 -7.53 -4.66 6.55
N VAL A 52 -7.83 -5.12 5.33
CA VAL A 52 -7.46 -4.41 4.10
C VAL A 52 -8.27 -3.12 3.95
N TYR A 53 -9.60 -3.13 4.17
CA TYR A 53 -10.41 -1.90 4.14
C TYR A 53 -9.98 -0.86 5.18
N MET A 54 -9.59 -1.30 6.37
CA MET A 54 -9.08 -0.39 7.41
C MET A 54 -7.73 0.19 7.01
N ALA A 55 -6.83 -0.60 6.40
CA ALA A 55 -5.56 -0.12 5.86
C ALA A 55 -5.77 0.87 4.72
N GLU A 56 -6.73 0.60 3.81
CA GLU A 56 -7.12 1.52 2.73
C GLU A 56 -7.62 2.85 3.29
N ALA A 57 -8.58 2.80 4.19
CA ALA A 57 -9.15 4.02 4.81
C ALA A 57 -8.09 4.81 5.58
N TYR A 58 -7.20 4.13 6.30
CA TYR A 58 -6.07 4.76 6.98
C TYR A 58 -5.16 5.52 6.00
N ALA A 59 -4.82 4.88 4.88
CA ALA A 59 -3.99 5.50 3.86
C ALA A 59 -4.66 6.74 3.24
N GLN A 60 -5.93 6.65 2.89
CA GLN A 60 -6.68 7.77 2.31
C GLN A 60 -6.79 8.96 3.27
N ILE A 61 -6.96 8.70 4.58
CA ILE A 61 -7.13 9.75 5.59
C ILE A 61 -5.80 10.40 5.95
N THR A 62 -4.74 9.60 6.10
CA THR A 62 -3.45 10.07 6.61
C THR A 62 -2.47 10.48 5.52
N GLY A 63 -2.66 10.02 4.29
CA GLY A 63 -1.69 10.13 3.20
C GLY A 63 -0.46 9.21 3.37
N LYS A 64 -0.44 8.37 4.42
CA LYS A 64 0.59 7.35 4.64
C LYS A 64 0.20 6.06 3.91
N MET A 65 1.17 5.19 3.63
CA MET A 65 0.87 3.85 3.10
C MET A 65 0.13 3.01 4.13
N GLY A 66 -0.99 2.39 3.72
CA GLY A 66 -1.70 1.42 4.54
C GLY A 66 -0.98 0.06 4.55
N VAL A 67 -0.97 -0.63 5.68
CA VAL A 67 -0.38 -1.97 5.79
C VAL A 67 -1.40 -2.94 6.37
N ALA A 68 -1.67 -4.02 5.64
CA ALA A 68 -2.49 -5.13 6.10
C ALA A 68 -1.66 -6.42 6.15
N LEU A 69 -1.88 -7.24 7.16
CA LEU A 69 -1.17 -8.49 7.40
C LEU A 69 -2.17 -9.62 7.60
N VAL A 70 -2.11 -10.65 6.75
CA VAL A 70 -3.03 -11.78 6.76
C VAL A 70 -2.28 -13.11 6.67
N THR A 71 -2.92 -14.20 7.08
CA THR A 71 -2.32 -15.52 6.94
C THR A 71 -2.39 -16.06 5.51
N ALA A 72 -1.79 -17.21 5.25
CA ALA A 72 -1.76 -17.87 3.95
C ALA A 72 -3.14 -18.40 3.51
N GLY A 73 -3.24 -18.74 2.23
CA GLY A 73 -4.38 -19.46 1.65
C GLY A 73 -5.69 -18.71 1.84
N PRO A 74 -6.63 -19.25 2.65
CA PRO A 74 -7.94 -18.62 2.87
C PRO A 74 -7.85 -17.22 3.48
N GLY A 75 -6.81 -16.91 4.26
CA GLY A 75 -6.59 -15.56 4.78
C GLY A 75 -6.35 -14.54 3.66
N LEU A 76 -5.51 -14.88 2.69
CA LEU A 76 -5.35 -14.05 1.50
C LEU A 76 -6.64 -13.96 0.69
N LEU A 77 -7.32 -15.09 0.43
CA LEU A 77 -8.53 -15.11 -0.38
C LEU A 77 -9.63 -14.19 0.18
N ASN A 78 -9.79 -14.14 1.49
CA ASN A 78 -10.73 -13.23 2.16
C ASN A 78 -10.34 -11.75 2.00
N ALA A 79 -9.09 -11.45 1.72
CA ALA A 79 -8.59 -10.08 1.54
C ALA A 79 -8.73 -9.57 0.09
N VAL A 80 -8.89 -10.46 -0.90
CA VAL A 80 -8.80 -10.13 -2.34
C VAL A 80 -9.83 -9.08 -2.78
N SER A 81 -11.07 -9.17 -2.33
CA SER A 81 -12.11 -8.20 -2.73
C SER A 81 -11.80 -6.79 -2.23
N ALA A 82 -11.29 -6.67 -1.00
CA ALA A 82 -10.88 -5.38 -0.44
C ALA A 82 -9.61 -4.85 -1.12
N LEU A 83 -8.70 -5.73 -1.52
CA LEU A 83 -7.51 -5.35 -2.28
C LEU A 83 -7.88 -4.75 -3.66
N TYR A 84 -8.93 -5.29 -4.30
CA TYR A 84 -9.46 -4.71 -5.52
C TYR A 84 -10.03 -3.29 -5.30
N SER A 85 -10.70 -3.04 -4.17
CA SER A 85 -11.15 -1.68 -3.80
C SER A 85 -10.00 -0.71 -3.74
N ALA A 86 -8.91 -1.08 -3.04
CA ALA A 86 -7.71 -0.24 -2.95
C ALA A 86 -7.06 0.02 -4.33
N ALA A 87 -7.17 -0.92 -5.28
CA ALA A 87 -6.70 -0.72 -6.65
C ALA A 87 -7.55 0.31 -7.40
N GLN A 88 -8.87 0.26 -7.25
CA GLN A 88 -9.78 1.21 -7.90
C GLN A 88 -9.67 2.62 -7.33
N SER A 89 -9.38 2.73 -6.04
CA SER A 89 -9.20 4.02 -5.35
C SER A 89 -7.77 4.56 -5.44
N GLU A 90 -6.87 3.88 -6.17
CA GLU A 90 -5.45 4.27 -6.31
C GLU A 90 -4.76 4.47 -4.96
N THR A 91 -5.13 3.68 -3.96
CA THR A 91 -4.65 3.84 -2.59
C THR A 91 -3.35 3.06 -2.38
N PRO A 92 -2.27 3.70 -1.90
CA PRO A 92 -1.03 3.00 -1.60
C PRO A 92 -1.22 2.05 -0.41
N LEU A 93 -1.18 0.74 -0.67
CA LEU A 93 -1.42 -0.30 0.32
C LEU A 93 -0.44 -1.46 0.13
N LEU A 94 0.21 -1.86 1.21
CA LEU A 94 1.01 -3.07 1.28
C LEU A 94 0.18 -4.17 1.96
N LEU A 95 -0.23 -5.18 1.18
CA LEU A 95 -0.75 -6.43 1.73
C LEU A 95 0.40 -7.41 1.90
N ILE A 96 0.65 -7.82 3.14
CA ILE A 96 1.57 -8.90 3.47
C ILE A 96 0.72 -10.15 3.78
N SER A 97 0.98 -11.24 3.09
CA SER A 97 0.44 -12.55 3.46
C SER A 97 1.53 -13.50 3.94
N GLY A 98 1.22 -14.33 4.92
CA GLY A 98 2.01 -15.54 5.12
C GLY A 98 1.91 -16.47 3.91
N ASP A 99 2.82 -17.41 3.81
CA ASP A 99 2.77 -18.46 2.81
C ASP A 99 3.25 -19.78 3.39
N SER A 100 2.95 -20.88 2.70
CA SER A 100 3.49 -22.20 3.04
C SER A 100 5.02 -22.19 2.99
N ALA A 101 5.64 -23.10 3.74
CA ALA A 101 7.08 -23.21 3.74
C ALA A 101 7.61 -23.59 2.33
N SER A 102 8.60 -22.86 1.83
CA SER A 102 9.08 -22.96 0.45
C SER A 102 9.57 -24.35 0.05
N HIS A 103 10.17 -25.09 0.99
CA HIS A 103 10.62 -26.47 0.76
C HIS A 103 9.47 -27.49 0.61
N LEU A 104 8.23 -27.07 0.84
CA LEU A 104 7.02 -27.89 0.67
C LEU A 104 6.23 -27.50 -0.59
N ASP A 105 6.72 -26.60 -1.40
CA ASP A 105 6.02 -26.15 -2.62
C ASP A 105 5.69 -27.36 -3.55
N GLY A 106 4.44 -27.40 -4.00
CA GLY A 106 3.90 -28.46 -4.85
C GLY A 106 3.62 -29.80 -4.14
N ARG A 107 3.67 -29.81 -2.79
CA ARG A 107 3.44 -31.03 -1.98
C ARG A 107 2.11 -31.05 -1.24
N GLY A 108 1.23 -30.06 -1.48
CA GLY A 108 -0.06 -29.95 -0.79
C GLY A 108 0.11 -29.53 0.68
N ALA A 109 1.04 -28.63 0.97
CA ALA A 109 1.25 -28.10 2.30
C ALA A 109 -0.02 -27.39 2.84
N PHE A 110 -0.15 -27.30 4.16
CA PHE A 110 -1.27 -26.60 4.77
C PHE A 110 -1.36 -25.15 4.29
N GLN A 111 -2.51 -24.79 3.72
CA GLN A 111 -2.79 -23.46 3.14
C GLN A 111 -1.89 -23.09 1.94
N GLU A 112 -1.29 -24.06 1.29
CA GLU A 112 -0.56 -23.83 0.03
C GLU A 112 -1.51 -23.30 -1.06
N LEU A 113 -1.12 -22.22 -1.71
CA LEU A 113 -1.90 -21.57 -2.75
C LEU A 113 -0.96 -20.74 -3.64
N ASP A 114 -1.21 -20.71 -4.95
CA ASP A 114 -0.54 -19.75 -5.84
C ASP A 114 -1.12 -18.34 -5.62
N GLN A 115 -0.67 -17.72 -4.53
CA GLN A 115 -1.12 -16.40 -4.09
C GLN A 115 -0.76 -15.30 -5.10
N ILE A 116 0.37 -15.47 -5.78
CA ILE A 116 0.87 -14.48 -6.74
C ILE A 116 -0.04 -14.39 -7.97
N SER A 117 -0.45 -15.52 -8.53
CA SER A 117 -1.36 -15.54 -9.69
C SER A 117 -2.73 -14.94 -9.37
N ILE A 118 -3.19 -15.08 -8.13
CA ILE A 118 -4.49 -14.52 -7.67
C ILE A 118 -4.43 -13.01 -7.55
N THR A 119 -3.36 -12.46 -6.98
CA THR A 119 -3.27 -11.03 -6.68
C THR A 119 -2.67 -10.18 -7.80
N ARG A 120 -1.91 -10.81 -8.71
CA ARG A 120 -1.27 -10.11 -9.85
C ARG A 120 -2.20 -9.22 -10.67
N PRO A 121 -3.43 -9.63 -11.03
CA PRO A 121 -4.32 -8.80 -11.87
C PRO A 121 -4.91 -7.58 -11.13
N ILE A 122 -4.81 -7.52 -9.81
CA ILE A 122 -5.43 -6.48 -8.98
C ILE A 122 -4.41 -5.72 -8.13
N THR A 123 -3.12 -5.90 -8.38
CA THR A 123 -2.04 -5.20 -7.69
C THR A 123 -1.05 -4.61 -8.70
N LYS A 124 -0.34 -3.57 -8.31
CA LYS A 124 0.76 -3.03 -9.13
C LYS A 124 1.90 -4.03 -9.27
N ILE A 125 2.16 -4.77 -8.20
CA ILE A 125 3.11 -5.89 -8.19
C ILE A 125 2.71 -6.87 -7.09
N SER A 126 2.91 -8.15 -7.39
CA SER A 126 2.81 -9.23 -6.42
C SER A 126 4.13 -9.99 -6.41
N VAL A 127 4.74 -10.15 -5.25
CA VAL A 127 6.10 -10.68 -5.10
C VAL A 127 6.14 -11.76 -4.02
N ARG A 128 6.86 -12.84 -4.30
CA ARG A 128 7.21 -13.90 -3.34
C ARG A 128 8.73 -14.04 -3.34
N PRO A 129 9.43 -13.80 -2.22
CA PRO A 129 10.87 -14.05 -2.14
C PRO A 129 11.21 -15.52 -2.39
N THR A 130 12.39 -15.79 -2.90
CA THR A 130 12.89 -17.15 -3.17
C THR A 130 13.93 -17.62 -2.15
N CYS A 131 14.48 -16.70 -1.37
CA CYS A 131 15.40 -16.98 -0.26
C CYS A 131 15.23 -15.91 0.85
N PRO A 132 15.71 -16.14 2.08
CA PRO A 132 15.71 -15.14 3.14
C PRO A 132 16.42 -13.83 2.74
N CYS A 133 17.46 -13.91 1.92
CA CYS A 133 18.21 -12.76 1.41
C CYS A 133 17.39 -11.84 0.47
N ASP A 134 16.34 -12.37 -0.16
CA ASP A 134 15.45 -11.62 -1.07
C ASP A 134 14.32 -10.88 -0.33
N MET A 135 14.09 -11.16 0.94
CA MET A 135 12.90 -10.65 1.64
C MET A 135 12.87 -9.12 1.73
N LEU A 136 13.96 -8.51 2.15
CA LEU A 136 14.06 -7.05 2.21
C LEU A 136 14.05 -6.40 0.82
N PRO A 137 14.83 -6.87 -0.17
CA PRO A 137 14.71 -6.40 -1.55
C PRO A 137 13.30 -6.50 -2.13
N ALA A 138 12.60 -7.62 -1.88
CA ALA A 138 11.20 -7.81 -2.33
C ALA A 138 10.26 -6.78 -1.67
N MET A 139 10.39 -6.54 -0.37
CA MET A 139 9.62 -5.52 0.33
C MET A 139 9.94 -4.11 -0.19
N SER A 140 11.21 -3.78 -0.38
CA SER A 140 11.61 -2.49 -0.96
C SER A 140 10.98 -2.26 -2.32
N LYS A 141 11.04 -3.28 -3.19
CA LYS A 141 10.41 -3.24 -4.50
C LYS A 141 8.89 -3.07 -4.39
N ALA A 142 8.23 -3.80 -3.48
CA ALA A 142 6.80 -3.68 -3.27
C ALA A 142 6.42 -2.26 -2.81
N VAL A 143 7.07 -1.73 -1.76
CA VAL A 143 6.79 -0.39 -1.24
C VAL A 143 7.04 0.71 -2.27
N SER A 144 8.16 0.65 -2.98
CA SER A 144 8.47 1.63 -4.05
C SER A 144 7.40 1.61 -5.15
N ASN A 145 6.85 0.44 -5.48
CA ASN A 145 5.75 0.35 -6.43
C ASN A 145 4.43 0.87 -5.85
N ALA A 146 4.13 0.61 -4.57
CA ALA A 146 2.91 1.10 -3.94
C ALA A 146 2.82 2.63 -3.98
N LEU A 147 3.95 3.30 -3.74
CA LEU A 147 4.04 4.75 -3.60
C LEU A 147 4.37 5.48 -4.92
N GLY A 148 5.07 4.82 -5.85
CA GLY A 148 5.58 5.46 -7.08
C GLY A 148 4.56 5.53 -8.21
N GLY A 149 4.64 6.57 -9.05
CA GLY A 149 3.71 6.82 -10.15
C GLY A 149 2.27 6.98 -9.67
N THR A 150 1.30 6.35 -10.34
CA THR A 150 -0.05 6.21 -9.78
C THR A 150 0.02 5.27 -8.58
N PRO A 151 -0.28 5.71 -7.34
CA PRO A 151 -0.26 4.84 -6.17
C PRO A 151 -1.23 3.67 -6.30
N GLY A 152 -1.03 2.63 -5.52
CA GLY A 152 -1.93 1.49 -5.56
C GLY A 152 -1.46 0.33 -4.69
N PRO A 153 -2.29 -0.72 -4.56
CA PRO A 153 -1.96 -1.86 -3.72
C PRO A 153 -0.85 -2.72 -4.33
N VAL A 154 -0.06 -3.29 -3.44
CA VAL A 154 0.97 -4.29 -3.74
C VAL A 154 0.81 -5.48 -2.81
N HIS A 155 1.30 -6.63 -3.23
CA HIS A 155 1.24 -7.84 -2.43
C HIS A 155 2.63 -8.45 -2.23
N LEU A 156 2.92 -8.88 -0.99
CA LEU A 156 4.14 -9.56 -0.60
C LEU A 156 3.77 -10.87 0.12
N ALA A 157 3.97 -12.00 -0.53
CA ALA A 157 3.77 -13.34 0.04
C ALA A 157 5.06 -13.82 0.70
N LEU A 158 5.03 -14.12 2.00
CA LEU A 158 6.22 -14.44 2.80
C LEU A 158 6.19 -15.91 3.26
N PRO A 159 7.06 -16.78 2.68
CA PRO A 159 7.17 -18.17 3.14
C PRO A 159 7.57 -18.25 4.62
N PHE A 160 6.86 -19.10 5.36
CA PHE A 160 6.99 -19.22 6.81
C PHE A 160 8.41 -19.62 7.27
N ASP A 161 9.04 -20.53 6.53
CA ASP A 161 10.41 -21.00 6.80
C ASP A 161 11.45 -19.89 6.64
N MET A 162 11.20 -18.94 5.75
CA MET A 162 12.08 -17.79 5.56
C MET A 162 11.93 -16.75 6.67
N LEU A 163 10.72 -16.55 7.20
CA LEU A 163 10.47 -15.62 8.31
C LEU A 163 11.24 -15.98 9.59
N SER A 164 11.42 -17.28 9.82
CA SER A 164 12.10 -17.83 11.00
C SER A 164 13.54 -18.24 10.73
N ALA A 165 14.07 -17.97 9.52
CA ALA A 165 15.44 -18.32 9.17
C ALA A 165 16.45 -17.56 10.07
N PRO A 166 17.63 -18.17 10.32
CA PRO A 166 18.74 -17.46 10.96
C PRO A 166 19.11 -16.22 10.14
N ASP A 167 19.58 -15.18 10.83
CA ASP A 167 19.97 -13.89 10.26
C ASP A 167 20.89 -14.05 9.04
N ALA A 168 20.49 -13.50 7.92
CA ALA A 168 21.30 -13.39 6.71
C ALA A 168 22.16 -12.11 6.68
N GLY A 169 22.17 -11.32 7.76
CA GLY A 169 22.99 -10.08 7.85
C GLY A 169 22.54 -8.98 6.88
N ALA A 170 21.28 -9.01 6.41
CA ALA A 170 20.78 -8.01 5.49
C ALA A 170 20.69 -6.64 6.18
N PRO A 171 21.27 -5.58 5.61
CA PRO A 171 21.16 -4.24 6.17
C PRO A 171 19.69 -3.77 6.10
N LEU A 172 19.23 -3.06 7.13
CA LEU A 172 17.94 -2.38 7.12
C LEU A 172 17.84 -1.51 5.87
N LEU A 173 16.76 -1.64 5.13
CA LEU A 173 16.57 -0.87 3.91
C LEU A 173 16.07 0.53 4.23
N THR A 174 16.74 1.51 3.65
CA THR A 174 16.18 2.85 3.47
C THR A 174 15.44 2.83 2.14
N ILE A 175 14.12 2.84 2.17
CA ILE A 175 13.31 2.95 0.96
C ILE A 175 13.21 4.45 0.63
N PRO A 176 13.70 4.90 -0.53
CA PRO A 176 13.58 6.31 -0.90
C PRO A 176 12.11 6.70 -1.01
N SER A 177 11.78 7.85 -0.44
CA SER A 177 10.47 8.48 -0.67
C SER A 177 10.32 8.74 -2.17
N PRO A 178 9.17 8.45 -2.78
CA PRO A 178 8.98 8.75 -4.21
C PRO A 178 9.14 10.26 -4.43
N GLU A 179 9.93 10.63 -5.44
CA GLU A 179 10.06 12.02 -5.84
C GLU A 179 8.74 12.51 -6.43
N VAL A 180 8.16 13.53 -5.81
CA VAL A 180 7.03 14.26 -6.39
C VAL A 180 7.60 15.20 -7.44
N THR A 181 7.52 14.79 -8.70
CA THR A 181 7.97 15.63 -9.82
C THR A 181 6.91 16.69 -10.09
N GLY A 182 7.18 17.94 -9.76
CA GLY A 182 6.33 19.07 -10.13
C GLY A 182 6.37 19.33 -11.66
N LEU A 183 5.41 20.10 -12.15
CA LEU A 183 5.39 20.53 -13.54
C LEU A 183 6.60 21.42 -13.84
N SER A 184 7.23 21.22 -14.99
CA SER A 184 8.27 22.11 -15.51
C SER A 184 7.68 23.50 -15.85
N LYS A 185 8.53 24.52 -15.92
CA LYS A 185 8.08 25.88 -16.33
C LYS A 185 7.39 25.88 -17.70
N THR A 186 7.85 25.06 -18.63
CA THR A 186 7.25 24.92 -19.96
C THR A 186 5.83 24.35 -19.85
N GLN A 187 5.64 23.26 -19.12
CA GLN A 187 4.33 22.65 -18.89
C GLN A 187 3.37 23.60 -18.16
N LEU A 188 3.87 24.36 -17.18
CA LEU A 188 3.06 25.37 -16.48
C LEU A 188 2.61 26.49 -17.45
N ASN A 189 3.49 26.97 -18.34
CA ASN A 189 3.13 27.96 -19.34
C ASN A 189 2.12 27.43 -20.35
N GLU A 190 2.27 26.20 -20.85
CA GLU A 190 1.32 25.56 -21.75
C GLU A 190 -0.07 25.41 -21.08
N LEU A 191 -0.09 24.98 -19.82
CA LEU A 191 -1.33 24.90 -19.03
C LEU A 191 -1.98 26.28 -18.86
N PHE A 192 -1.19 27.30 -18.53
CA PHE A 192 -1.68 28.66 -18.37
C PHE A 192 -2.28 29.22 -19.67
N VAL A 193 -1.61 29.03 -20.79
CA VAL A 193 -2.12 29.44 -22.11
C VAL A 193 -3.42 28.72 -22.44
N SER A 194 -3.48 27.40 -22.19
CA SER A 194 -4.67 26.62 -22.44
C SER A 194 -5.86 27.09 -21.58
N LEU A 195 -5.64 27.36 -20.31
CA LEU A 195 -6.68 27.86 -19.39
C LEU A 195 -7.14 29.28 -19.75
N SER A 196 -6.23 30.17 -20.11
CA SER A 196 -6.56 31.58 -20.45
C SER A 196 -7.31 31.72 -21.78
N THR A 197 -7.19 30.77 -22.69
CA THR A 197 -7.93 30.73 -23.97
C THR A 197 -9.21 29.93 -23.93
N ALA A 198 -9.41 29.13 -22.89
CA ALA A 198 -10.59 28.30 -22.74
C ALA A 198 -11.86 29.13 -22.46
N ARG A 199 -12.93 28.85 -23.22
CA ARG A 199 -14.22 29.57 -23.05
C ARG A 199 -15.06 29.00 -21.90
N ARG A 200 -14.93 27.73 -21.59
CA ARG A 200 -15.71 27.00 -20.56
C ARG A 200 -14.85 25.94 -19.89
N PRO A 201 -13.82 26.35 -19.13
CA PRO A 201 -12.95 25.41 -18.44
C PRO A 201 -13.70 24.71 -17.31
N VAL A 202 -13.38 23.43 -17.08
CA VAL A 202 -13.88 22.62 -15.96
C VAL A 202 -12.69 21.86 -15.38
N VAL A 203 -12.58 21.82 -14.06
CA VAL A 203 -11.60 21.02 -13.35
C VAL A 203 -12.25 19.72 -12.93
N ILE A 204 -11.65 18.61 -13.29
CA ILE A 204 -12.08 17.27 -12.86
C ILE A 204 -10.96 16.68 -11.98
N THR A 205 -11.29 16.30 -10.76
CA THR A 205 -10.34 15.71 -9.81
C THR A 205 -10.62 14.23 -9.59
N GLY A 206 -9.56 13.44 -9.62
CA GLY A 206 -9.59 12.00 -9.36
C GLY A 206 -9.03 11.62 -7.98
N PRO A 207 -8.90 10.32 -7.69
CA PRO A 207 -8.50 9.79 -6.38
C PRO A 207 -7.24 10.40 -5.79
N GLN A 208 -6.23 10.66 -6.61
CA GLN A 208 -4.94 11.20 -6.15
C GLN A 208 -5.04 12.63 -5.58
N SER A 209 -6.06 13.39 -5.96
CA SER A 209 -6.26 14.76 -5.46
C SER A 209 -6.69 14.81 -3.98
N ASN A 210 -7.09 13.68 -3.41
CA ASN A 210 -7.59 13.59 -2.03
C ASN A 210 -6.60 12.90 -1.07
N GLN A 211 -5.46 12.44 -1.55
CA GLN A 211 -4.47 11.78 -0.70
C GLN A 211 -3.91 12.74 0.34
N GLY A 212 -4.02 12.34 1.62
CA GLY A 212 -3.60 13.17 2.75
C GLY A 212 -4.51 14.36 3.03
N ARG A 213 -5.72 14.39 2.48
CA ARG A 213 -6.73 15.44 2.70
C ARG A 213 -6.16 16.86 2.65
N GLN A 214 -5.68 17.26 1.47
CA GLN A 214 -5.36 18.67 1.20
C GLN A 214 -6.45 19.32 0.31
N PRO A 215 -7.72 19.39 0.79
CA PRO A 215 -8.82 19.95 0.00
C PRO A 215 -8.61 21.44 -0.29
N VAL A 216 -7.95 22.13 0.62
CA VAL A 216 -7.80 23.60 0.60
C VAL A 216 -7.10 24.11 -0.67
N ALA A 217 -6.13 23.38 -1.19
CA ALA A 217 -5.39 23.82 -2.38
C ALA A 217 -6.22 23.75 -3.66
N CYS A 218 -6.97 22.66 -3.87
CA CYS A 218 -7.86 22.51 -5.03
C CYS A 218 -9.02 23.50 -4.98
N GLN A 219 -9.66 23.65 -3.84
CA GLN A 219 -10.75 24.59 -3.66
C GLN A 219 -10.29 26.03 -3.86
N ALA A 220 -9.19 26.43 -3.23
CA ALA A 220 -8.64 27.78 -3.41
C ALA A 220 -8.24 28.08 -4.85
N LEU A 221 -7.73 27.08 -5.58
CA LEU A 221 -7.38 27.23 -6.99
C LEU A 221 -8.63 27.45 -7.85
N THR A 222 -9.68 26.65 -7.66
CA THR A 222 -10.89 26.73 -8.47
C THR A 222 -11.71 27.99 -8.16
N GLU A 223 -11.79 28.41 -6.90
CA GLU A 223 -12.39 29.68 -6.49
C GLU A 223 -11.64 30.88 -7.13
N LYS A 224 -10.31 30.85 -7.07
CA LYS A 224 -9.48 31.92 -7.63
C LYS A 224 -9.56 32.03 -9.15
N LEU A 225 -9.77 30.91 -9.84
CA LEU A 225 -9.89 30.84 -11.28
C LEU A 225 -11.34 30.93 -11.79
N GLY A 226 -12.33 30.89 -10.88
CA GLY A 226 -13.77 30.92 -11.22
C GLY A 226 -14.20 29.70 -12.05
N MET A 227 -13.57 28.55 -11.85
CA MET A 227 -13.84 27.33 -12.61
C MET A 227 -14.67 26.34 -11.81
N PRO A 228 -15.68 25.66 -12.42
CA PRO A 228 -16.38 24.58 -11.75
C PRO A 228 -15.42 23.41 -11.47
N LEU A 229 -15.57 22.81 -10.27
CA LEU A 229 -14.83 21.63 -9.83
C LEU A 229 -15.78 20.43 -9.77
N ILE A 230 -15.42 19.35 -10.43
CA ILE A 230 -16.14 18.07 -10.40
C ILE A 230 -15.23 17.03 -9.74
N CYS A 231 -15.68 16.46 -8.62
CA CYS A 231 -14.95 15.42 -7.91
C CYS A 231 -15.47 14.04 -8.33
N LEU A 232 -14.56 13.18 -8.81
CA LEU A 232 -14.86 11.80 -9.18
C LEU A 232 -14.49 10.87 -8.02
N GLU A 233 -15.35 9.86 -7.78
CA GLU A 233 -15.09 8.75 -6.84
C GLU A 233 -14.53 9.19 -5.48
N SER A 234 -13.33 8.73 -5.12
CA SER A 234 -12.68 9.02 -3.85
C SER A 234 -12.16 10.47 -3.71
N ALA A 235 -12.23 11.28 -4.76
CA ALA A 235 -12.01 12.73 -4.67
C ALA A 235 -13.21 13.48 -4.09
N ARG A 236 -14.34 12.82 -3.84
CA ARG A 236 -15.52 13.43 -3.22
C ARG A 236 -15.17 14.03 -1.85
N GLY A 237 -15.77 15.18 -1.54
CA GLY A 237 -15.50 15.93 -0.31
C GLY A 237 -14.36 16.94 -0.42
N LEU A 238 -13.67 17.05 -1.58
CA LEU A 238 -12.67 18.11 -1.79
C LEU A 238 -13.29 19.50 -1.98
N ALA A 239 -14.52 19.55 -2.53
CA ALA A 239 -15.21 20.80 -2.84
C ALA A 239 -16.70 20.77 -2.52
N ASP A 240 -17.20 19.68 -1.95
CA ASP A 240 -18.62 19.53 -1.64
C ASP A 240 -18.98 20.30 -0.39
N THR A 241 -19.26 21.58 -0.56
CA THR A 241 -19.80 22.44 0.51
C THR A 241 -21.29 22.17 0.77
N PHE A 242 -21.99 21.39 -0.06
CA PHE A 242 -23.45 21.28 -0.02
C PHE A 242 -24.05 19.95 -0.51
N TYR A 243 -23.37 18.79 -0.37
CA TYR A 243 -24.01 17.49 -0.59
C TYR A 243 -23.61 16.47 0.46
#